data_71db8223361e124fcfc00def3b239ba8
#
_entry.id   71db8223361e124fcfc00def3b239ba8
#
_cell.length_a   1.000
_cell.length_b   1.000
_cell.length_c   1.000
_cell.angle_alpha   90.00
_cell.angle_beta   90.00
_cell.angle_gamma   90.00
#
_symmetry.space_group_name_H-M   'P 1'
#
loop_
_entity.id
_entity.type
_entity.pdbx_description
1 polymer ?
#
loop_
_entity_poly.entity_id
_entity_poly.type
_entity_poly.pdbx_seq_one_letter_code
_entity_poly.pdbx_strand_id
1 'polypeptide(L)'
;MIIYPFKEKKPDIHPSVYLSENAVVTGDVKIGEGSSVWFNSVIRGDVAPTIIGKKVNIQDNSVLHQSPGNPLVLEDEVSIGHSVILHGCHIEQGALVGMGSIVLDGAVIGKGAFIGAGSLVPQGKKIPPNTLAFGRPAKVIRELNEEDIKDMHRISREYAEKGQLYKSIQK
;
A
#
# COMPACT_ATOMS: atom_id res chain seq x y z
N MET A 1 -6.08 10.92 13.92
CA MET A 1 -5.53 11.09 12.56
C MET A 1 -4.95 12.48 12.41
N ILE A 2 -3.85 12.60 11.68
CA ILE A 2 -3.17 13.86 11.43
C ILE A 2 -3.20 14.10 9.92
N ILE A 3 -3.96 15.10 9.46
CA ILE A 3 -4.12 15.43 8.04
C ILE A 3 -3.63 16.86 7.82
N TYR A 4 -2.55 17.03 7.02
CA TYR A 4 -1.98 18.33 6.74
C TYR A 4 -1.98 18.63 5.23
N PRO A 5 -2.30 19.87 4.83
CA PRO A 5 -1.95 20.33 3.50
C PRO A 5 -0.42 20.55 3.40
N PHE A 6 0.10 20.43 2.18
CA PHE A 6 1.44 20.87 1.84
C PHE A 6 1.36 21.82 0.64
N LYS A 7 1.74 23.07 0.83
CA LYS A 7 1.49 24.16 -0.14
C LYS A 7 -0.01 24.19 -0.48
N GLU A 8 -0.35 24.22 -1.77
CA GLU A 8 -1.72 24.26 -2.28
C GLU A 8 -2.39 22.84 -2.33
N LYS A 9 -1.66 21.78 -1.98
CA LYS A 9 -2.14 20.41 -2.06
C LYS A 9 -2.67 19.94 -0.70
N LYS A 10 -3.88 19.40 -0.73
CA LYS A 10 -4.55 18.83 0.45
C LYS A 10 -4.98 17.41 0.15
N PRO A 11 -4.83 16.49 1.11
CA PRO A 11 -5.31 15.11 0.92
C PRO A 11 -6.80 15.05 0.55
N ASP A 12 -7.11 14.29 -0.51
CA ASP A 12 -8.46 13.95 -0.97
C ASP A 12 -8.77 12.51 -0.52
N ILE A 13 -9.56 12.39 0.54
CA ILE A 13 -9.82 11.11 1.22
C ILE A 13 -11.31 10.81 1.15
N HIS A 14 -11.67 9.69 0.52
CA HIS A 14 -13.07 9.28 0.42
C HIS A 14 -13.70 9.11 1.83
N PRO A 15 -14.95 9.55 2.07
CA PRO A 15 -15.58 9.51 3.39
C PRO A 15 -15.67 8.13 4.04
N SER A 16 -15.65 7.04 3.27
CA SER A 16 -15.67 5.67 3.81
C SER A 16 -14.30 5.15 4.27
N VAL A 17 -13.20 5.87 4.02
CA VAL A 17 -11.86 5.44 4.44
C VAL A 17 -11.74 5.41 5.95
N TYR A 18 -11.19 4.33 6.50
CA TYR A 18 -10.73 4.29 7.88
C TYR A 18 -9.31 4.85 7.98
N LEU A 19 -9.12 5.85 8.80
CA LEU A 19 -7.80 6.32 9.24
C LEU A 19 -7.68 6.14 10.74
N SER A 20 -6.69 5.39 11.20
CA SER A 20 -6.40 5.30 12.63
C SER A 20 -6.08 6.68 13.24
N GLU A 21 -6.29 6.85 14.53
CA GLU A 21 -6.17 8.15 15.21
C GLU A 21 -4.75 8.76 15.15
N ASN A 22 -3.73 7.95 14.94
CA ASN A 22 -2.33 8.37 14.84
C ASN A 22 -1.70 8.15 13.44
N ALA A 23 -2.51 7.82 12.43
CA ALA A 23 -2.06 7.85 11.04
C ALA A 23 -1.82 9.29 10.58
N VAL A 24 -0.79 9.49 9.75
CA VAL A 24 -0.41 10.79 9.19
C VAL A 24 -0.59 10.77 7.68
N VAL A 25 -1.35 11.74 7.15
CA VAL A 25 -1.54 11.91 5.70
C VAL A 25 -1.29 13.37 5.34
N THR A 26 -0.36 13.65 4.44
CA THR A 26 -0.01 15.03 4.08
C THR A 26 0.27 15.21 2.59
N GLY A 27 -0.07 16.39 2.05
CA GLY A 27 0.23 16.81 0.68
C GLY A 27 -0.72 16.26 -0.39
N ASP A 28 -0.18 15.98 -1.58
CA ASP A 28 -0.91 15.49 -2.75
C ASP A 28 -1.19 13.99 -2.64
N VAL A 29 -2.17 13.63 -1.83
CA VAL A 29 -2.57 12.25 -1.57
C VAL A 29 -4.05 12.06 -1.89
N LYS A 30 -4.37 11.04 -2.67
CA LYS A 30 -5.75 10.60 -2.90
C LYS A 30 -5.95 9.19 -2.38
N ILE A 31 -7.03 8.96 -1.60
CA ILE A 31 -7.38 7.64 -1.05
C ILE A 31 -8.81 7.29 -1.41
N GLY A 32 -8.97 6.17 -2.13
CA GLY A 32 -10.23 5.68 -2.65
C GLY A 32 -11.11 4.97 -1.61
N GLU A 33 -12.34 4.72 -2.03
CA GLU A 33 -13.43 4.14 -1.26
C GLU A 33 -13.06 2.82 -0.55
N GLY A 34 -13.47 2.66 0.70
CA GLY A 34 -13.32 1.42 1.47
C GLY A 34 -11.90 1.07 1.89
N SER A 35 -10.93 1.96 1.64
CA SER A 35 -9.54 1.75 2.04
C SER A 35 -9.33 2.00 3.54
N SER A 36 -8.23 1.49 4.09
CA SER A 36 -7.88 1.62 5.50
C SER A 36 -6.40 1.91 5.71
N VAL A 37 -6.09 2.86 6.59
CA VAL A 37 -4.71 3.22 7.00
C VAL A 37 -4.59 3.02 8.50
N TRP A 38 -3.71 2.11 8.87
CA TRP A 38 -3.59 1.61 10.23
C TRP A 38 -2.57 2.40 11.06
N PHE A 39 -2.38 1.98 12.31
CA PHE A 39 -1.69 2.76 13.33
C PHE A 39 -0.24 3.09 12.95
N ASN A 40 0.18 4.33 13.24
CA ASN A 40 1.52 4.88 12.98
C ASN A 40 1.96 4.91 11.50
N SER A 41 1.06 4.65 10.56
CA SER A 41 1.41 4.72 9.14
C SER A 41 1.48 6.18 8.66
N VAL A 42 2.46 6.47 7.81
CA VAL A 42 2.72 7.80 7.26
C VAL A 42 2.62 7.78 5.75
N ILE A 43 1.75 8.63 5.19
CA ILE A 43 1.59 8.84 3.75
C ILE A 43 1.92 10.30 3.45
N ARG A 44 3.04 10.57 2.79
CA ARG A 44 3.53 11.91 2.55
C ARG A 44 3.70 12.22 1.07
N GLY A 45 2.76 12.99 0.49
CA GLY A 45 2.71 13.39 -0.91
C GLY A 45 3.24 14.82 -1.14
N ASP A 46 4.44 15.14 -0.68
CA ASP A 46 5.02 16.49 -0.75
C ASP A 46 6.03 16.67 -1.90
N VAL A 47 6.42 15.61 -2.58
CA VAL A 47 7.36 15.62 -3.71
C VAL A 47 6.67 15.27 -5.02
N ALA A 48 5.84 14.23 -5.03
CA ALA A 48 5.05 13.77 -6.16
C ALA A 48 3.69 13.26 -5.65
N PRO A 49 2.67 13.03 -6.51
CA PRO A 49 1.39 12.50 -6.09
C PRO A 49 1.48 11.08 -5.50
N THR A 50 0.64 10.81 -4.50
CA THR A 50 0.32 9.45 -4.04
C THR A 50 -1.14 9.15 -4.37
N ILE A 51 -1.39 8.10 -5.15
CA ILE A 51 -2.71 7.67 -5.56
C ILE A 51 -2.98 6.29 -4.99
N ILE A 52 -3.97 6.19 -4.12
CA ILE A 52 -4.40 4.95 -3.48
C ILE A 52 -5.81 4.64 -3.94
N GLY A 53 -5.99 3.47 -4.54
CA GLY A 53 -7.25 2.97 -5.07
C GLY A 53 -8.27 2.61 -3.99
N LYS A 54 -9.24 1.81 -4.38
CA LYS A 54 -10.34 1.36 -3.52
C LYS A 54 -9.96 0.09 -2.77
N LYS A 55 -10.51 -0.09 -1.55
CA LYS A 55 -10.32 -1.28 -0.71
C LYS A 55 -8.84 -1.65 -0.48
N VAL A 56 -7.96 -0.66 -0.50
CA VAL A 56 -6.55 -0.83 -0.17
C VAL A 56 -6.39 -0.84 1.34
N ASN A 57 -5.56 -1.74 1.88
CA ASN A 57 -5.19 -1.69 3.28
C ASN A 57 -3.69 -1.38 3.43
N ILE A 58 -3.37 -0.39 4.26
CA ILE A 58 -2.01 0.00 4.59
C ILE A 58 -1.82 -0.24 6.08
N GLN A 59 -1.14 -1.34 6.40
CA GLN A 59 -1.04 -1.83 7.78
C GLN A 59 -0.03 -1.02 8.60
N ASP A 60 -0.03 -1.29 9.90
CA ASP A 60 0.66 -0.49 10.91
C ASP A 60 2.14 -0.21 10.60
N ASN A 61 2.62 0.97 10.98
CA ASN A 61 4.01 1.42 10.87
C ASN A 61 4.55 1.52 9.42
N SER A 62 3.70 1.54 8.41
CA SER A 62 4.14 1.64 7.02
C SER A 62 4.43 3.08 6.62
N VAL A 63 5.42 3.27 5.72
CA VAL A 63 5.84 4.58 5.23
C VAL A 63 5.73 4.62 3.71
N LEU A 64 4.95 5.58 3.21
CA LEU A 64 4.68 5.80 1.79
C LEU A 64 5.18 7.19 1.39
N HIS A 65 6.15 7.24 0.47
CA HIS A 65 6.73 8.47 -0.03
C HIS A 65 7.14 8.35 -1.51
N GLN A 66 7.65 9.42 -2.09
CA GLN A 66 8.01 9.48 -3.50
C GLN A 66 9.30 10.26 -3.71
N SER A 67 9.91 10.09 -4.90
CA SER A 67 10.95 10.97 -5.42
C SER A 67 10.42 11.78 -6.62
N PRO A 68 11.13 12.83 -7.05
CA PRO A 68 10.73 13.62 -8.22
C PRO A 68 10.56 12.74 -9.46
N GLY A 69 9.41 12.88 -10.14
CA GLY A 69 9.10 12.09 -11.36
C GLY A 69 8.64 10.65 -11.13
N ASN A 70 8.61 10.17 -9.88
CA ASN A 70 8.15 8.83 -9.54
C ASN A 70 6.94 8.90 -8.57
N PRO A 71 5.71 9.08 -9.06
CA PRO A 71 4.53 9.04 -8.23
C PRO A 71 4.39 7.65 -7.58
N LEU A 72 3.74 7.62 -6.41
CA LEU A 72 3.37 6.35 -5.78
C LEU A 72 1.94 6.00 -6.16
N VAL A 73 1.74 4.81 -6.74
CA VAL A 73 0.42 4.33 -7.14
C VAL A 73 0.15 2.97 -6.52
N LEU A 74 -0.95 2.88 -5.78
CA LEU A 74 -1.54 1.62 -5.33
C LEU A 74 -2.88 1.47 -6.01
N GLU A 75 -3.06 0.46 -6.85
CA GLU A 75 -4.33 0.17 -7.49
C GLU A 75 -5.34 -0.45 -6.50
N ASP A 76 -6.53 -0.78 -6.97
CA ASP A 76 -7.59 -1.32 -6.13
C ASP A 76 -7.21 -2.65 -5.48
N GLU A 77 -7.71 -2.89 -4.27
CA GLU A 77 -7.58 -4.15 -3.52
C GLU A 77 -6.14 -4.55 -3.12
N VAL A 78 -5.18 -3.63 -3.23
CA VAL A 78 -3.80 -3.85 -2.80
C VAL A 78 -3.72 -4.00 -1.28
N SER A 79 -2.90 -4.95 -0.80
CA SER A 79 -2.61 -5.16 0.61
C SER A 79 -1.15 -4.84 0.92
N ILE A 80 -0.92 -3.87 1.81
CA ILE A 80 0.41 -3.47 2.27
C ILE A 80 0.57 -3.92 3.72
N GLY A 81 1.46 -4.89 3.94
CA GLY A 81 1.75 -5.46 5.25
C GLY A 81 2.39 -4.47 6.23
N HIS A 82 2.45 -4.86 7.50
CA HIS A 82 3.04 -4.04 8.57
C HIS A 82 4.49 -3.63 8.26
N SER A 83 4.85 -2.41 8.61
CA SER A 83 6.23 -1.88 8.51
C SER A 83 6.81 -1.92 7.09
N VAL A 84 5.99 -1.82 6.07
CA VAL A 84 6.42 -1.74 4.67
C VAL A 84 6.86 -0.32 4.34
N ILE A 85 7.93 -0.20 3.54
CA ILE A 85 8.35 1.07 2.95
C ILE A 85 8.10 1.02 1.45
N LEU A 86 7.26 1.94 0.96
CA LEU A 86 7.03 2.14 -0.47
C LEU A 86 7.57 3.52 -0.87
N HIS A 87 8.41 3.54 -1.90
CA HIS A 87 8.99 4.77 -2.38
C HIS A 87 8.88 4.86 -3.90
N GLY A 88 8.04 5.77 -4.42
CA GLY A 88 7.89 6.07 -5.85
C GLY A 88 7.65 4.86 -6.76
N CYS A 89 6.84 3.90 -6.33
CA CYS A 89 6.60 2.64 -7.03
C CYS A 89 5.13 2.48 -7.46
N HIS A 90 4.85 1.50 -8.29
CA HIS A 90 3.51 1.14 -8.73
C HIS A 90 3.17 -0.29 -8.30
N ILE A 91 2.11 -0.42 -7.52
CA ILE A 91 1.56 -1.70 -7.05
C ILE A 91 0.24 -1.92 -7.76
N GLU A 92 0.19 -2.91 -8.64
CA GLU A 92 -1.00 -3.19 -9.45
C GLU A 92 -2.06 -3.94 -8.65
N GLN A 93 -3.27 -3.95 -9.19
CA GLN A 93 -4.49 -4.44 -8.56
C GLN A 93 -4.33 -5.79 -7.85
N GLY A 94 -4.81 -5.87 -6.62
CA GLY A 94 -4.87 -7.11 -5.85
C GLY A 94 -3.52 -7.67 -5.40
N ALA A 95 -2.41 -6.96 -5.67
CA ALA A 95 -1.09 -7.40 -5.21
C ALA A 95 -0.96 -7.29 -3.68
N LEU A 96 -0.12 -8.15 -3.10
CA LEU A 96 0.21 -8.13 -1.68
C LEU A 96 1.70 -7.88 -1.48
N VAL A 97 2.04 -6.89 -0.66
CA VAL A 97 3.42 -6.63 -0.21
C VAL A 97 3.55 -7.09 1.25
N GLY A 98 4.30 -8.15 1.47
CA GLY A 98 4.50 -8.75 2.78
C GLY A 98 5.21 -7.82 3.77
N MET A 99 4.92 -7.99 5.05
CA MET A 99 5.41 -7.14 6.15
C MET A 99 6.95 -6.94 6.11
N GLY A 100 7.40 -5.74 6.48
CA GLY A 100 8.82 -5.38 6.54
C GLY A 100 9.53 -5.30 5.19
N SER A 101 8.80 -5.34 4.08
CA SER A 101 9.37 -5.21 2.73
C SER A 101 9.65 -3.76 2.37
N ILE A 102 10.60 -3.57 1.44
CA ILE A 102 10.96 -2.27 0.88
C ILE A 102 10.81 -2.35 -0.64
N VAL A 103 10.06 -1.42 -1.23
CA VAL A 103 9.87 -1.30 -2.69
C VAL A 103 10.31 0.08 -3.13
N LEU A 104 11.29 0.15 -4.04
CA LEU A 104 11.98 1.38 -4.43
C LEU A 104 11.44 1.99 -5.73
N ASP A 105 11.92 3.20 -6.04
CA ASP A 105 11.47 4.05 -7.15
C ASP A 105 11.36 3.32 -8.49
N GLY A 106 10.24 3.56 -9.18
CA GLY A 106 9.98 2.98 -10.50
C GLY A 106 9.79 1.48 -10.52
N ALA A 107 9.85 0.80 -9.37
CA ALA A 107 9.50 -0.62 -9.32
C ALA A 107 8.01 -0.82 -9.59
N VAL A 108 7.68 -1.92 -10.26
CA VAL A 108 6.31 -2.32 -10.57
C VAL A 108 6.05 -3.71 -9.99
N ILE A 109 5.04 -3.82 -9.14
CA ILE A 109 4.54 -5.11 -8.64
C ILE A 109 3.30 -5.45 -9.43
N GLY A 110 3.39 -6.49 -10.26
CA GLY A 110 2.33 -6.87 -11.19
C GLY A 110 1.04 -7.32 -10.49
N LYS A 111 -0.05 -7.27 -11.23
CA LYS A 111 -1.40 -7.62 -10.77
C LYS A 111 -1.42 -8.96 -10.04
N GLY A 112 -1.99 -8.97 -8.84
CA GLY A 112 -2.09 -10.19 -8.02
C GLY A 112 -0.76 -10.81 -7.63
N ALA A 113 0.39 -10.12 -7.77
CA ALA A 113 1.67 -10.65 -7.32
C ALA A 113 1.80 -10.58 -5.80
N PHE A 114 2.59 -11.48 -5.25
CA PHE A 114 2.89 -11.56 -3.82
C PHE A 114 4.38 -11.32 -3.57
N ILE A 115 4.69 -10.27 -2.83
CA ILE A 115 6.04 -10.00 -2.32
C ILE A 115 6.14 -10.59 -0.92
N GLY A 116 6.99 -11.62 -0.76
CA GLY A 116 7.21 -12.26 0.54
C GLY A 116 7.80 -11.29 1.58
N ALA A 117 7.48 -11.51 2.85
CA ALA A 117 7.89 -10.63 3.96
C ALA A 117 9.40 -10.36 4.02
N GLY A 118 9.79 -9.13 4.39
CA GLY A 118 11.20 -8.72 4.52
C GLY A 118 11.97 -8.57 3.21
N SER A 119 11.29 -8.57 2.07
CA SER A 119 11.93 -8.45 0.75
C SER A 119 12.41 -7.03 0.45
N LEU A 120 13.38 -6.92 -0.45
CA LEU A 120 13.81 -5.66 -1.05
C LEU A 120 13.60 -5.73 -2.56
N VAL A 121 12.66 -4.96 -3.09
CA VAL A 121 12.46 -4.80 -4.54
C VAL A 121 13.23 -3.58 -5.01
N PRO A 122 14.31 -3.76 -5.78
CA PRO A 122 15.18 -2.67 -6.23
C PRO A 122 14.47 -1.71 -7.19
N GLN A 123 15.06 -0.53 -7.34
CA GLN A 123 14.61 0.50 -8.27
C GLN A 123 14.42 -0.04 -9.69
N GLY A 124 13.29 0.32 -10.32
CA GLY A 124 12.94 -0.07 -11.69
C GLY A 124 12.65 -1.55 -11.90
N LYS A 125 12.71 -2.36 -10.84
CA LYS A 125 12.41 -3.80 -10.93
C LYS A 125 10.93 -4.04 -11.23
N LYS A 126 10.67 -4.93 -12.19
CA LYS A 126 9.31 -5.40 -12.49
C LYS A 126 9.14 -6.82 -11.99
N ILE A 127 8.12 -7.05 -11.16
CA ILE A 127 7.68 -8.36 -10.71
C ILE A 127 6.45 -8.75 -11.55
N PRO A 128 6.47 -9.89 -12.23
CA PRO A 128 5.36 -10.31 -13.08
C PRO A 128 4.06 -10.54 -12.31
N PRO A 129 2.89 -10.42 -12.98
CA PRO A 129 1.60 -10.75 -12.36
C PRO A 129 1.54 -12.19 -11.84
N ASN A 130 0.74 -12.40 -10.79
CA ASN A 130 0.43 -13.72 -10.22
C ASN A 130 1.67 -14.56 -9.85
N THR A 131 2.77 -13.90 -9.45
CA THR A 131 3.99 -14.58 -9.00
C THR A 131 4.32 -14.28 -7.55
N LEU A 132 4.96 -15.23 -6.88
CA LEU A 132 5.64 -15.02 -5.61
C LEU A 132 7.08 -14.55 -5.89
N ALA A 133 7.43 -13.39 -5.35
CA ALA A 133 8.81 -12.91 -5.33
C ALA A 133 9.26 -12.71 -3.88
N PHE A 134 10.53 -13.08 -3.60
CA PHE A 134 11.06 -13.04 -2.24
C PHE A 134 12.56 -12.77 -2.25
N GLY A 135 13.07 -12.16 -1.17
CA GLY A 135 14.50 -12.00 -0.88
C GLY A 135 15.03 -10.56 -0.97
N ARG A 136 16.32 -10.42 -0.73
CA ARG A 136 17.05 -9.13 -0.75
C ARG A 136 18.32 -9.26 -1.61
N PRO A 137 18.29 -8.92 -2.90
CA PRO A 137 17.15 -8.38 -3.67
C PRO A 137 16.08 -9.44 -4.00
N ALA A 138 14.85 -9.00 -4.17
CA ALA A 138 13.72 -9.87 -4.48
C ALA A 138 13.86 -10.52 -5.85
N LYS A 139 13.63 -11.83 -5.90
CA LYS A 139 13.61 -12.64 -7.12
C LYS A 139 12.29 -13.36 -7.22
N VAL A 140 11.77 -13.55 -8.43
CA VAL A 140 10.62 -14.41 -8.67
C VAL A 140 10.99 -15.85 -8.29
N ILE A 141 10.19 -16.47 -7.44
CA ILE A 141 10.38 -17.82 -6.93
C ILE A 141 9.56 -18.82 -7.73
N ARG A 142 8.26 -18.51 -7.94
CA ARG A 142 7.30 -19.36 -8.63
C ARG A 142 6.02 -18.56 -8.96
N GLU A 143 5.17 -19.15 -9.77
CA GLU A 143 3.77 -18.71 -9.88
C GLU A 143 3.02 -18.95 -8.55
N LEU A 144 1.98 -18.18 -8.31
CA LEU A 144 1.10 -18.40 -7.14
C LEU A 144 0.28 -19.67 -7.33
N ASN A 145 0.09 -20.40 -6.25
CA ASN A 145 -0.85 -21.51 -6.19
C ASN A 145 -2.21 -21.02 -5.63
N GLU A 146 -3.21 -21.93 -5.63
CA GLU A 146 -4.56 -21.62 -5.16
C GLU A 146 -4.61 -21.20 -3.68
N GLU A 147 -3.72 -21.75 -2.84
CA GLU A 147 -3.64 -21.44 -1.42
C GLU A 147 -3.12 -20.02 -1.20
N ASP A 148 -2.07 -19.62 -1.94
CA ASP A 148 -1.56 -18.25 -1.92
C ASP A 148 -2.66 -17.24 -2.27
N ILE A 149 -3.37 -17.49 -3.38
CA ILE A 149 -4.44 -16.60 -3.88
C ILE A 149 -5.58 -16.51 -2.86
N LYS A 150 -5.98 -17.65 -2.28
CA LYS A 150 -7.02 -17.72 -1.25
C LYS A 150 -6.63 -16.92 -0.01
N ASP A 151 -5.39 -17.03 0.43
CA ASP A 151 -4.87 -16.28 1.58
C ASP A 151 -4.81 -14.77 1.31
N MET A 152 -4.34 -14.37 0.13
CA MET A 152 -4.33 -12.95 -0.27
C MET A 152 -5.74 -12.34 -0.26
N HIS A 153 -6.73 -13.04 -0.84
CA HIS A 153 -8.13 -12.62 -0.83
C HIS A 153 -8.70 -12.58 0.59
N ARG A 154 -8.35 -13.54 1.45
CA ARG A 154 -8.76 -13.55 2.86
C ARG A 154 -8.24 -12.32 3.58
N ILE A 155 -6.93 -12.02 3.44
CA ILE A 155 -6.30 -10.85 4.05
C ILE A 155 -6.99 -9.56 3.61
N SER A 156 -7.17 -9.36 2.30
CA SER A 156 -7.82 -8.17 1.74
C SER A 156 -9.23 -7.98 2.34
N ARG A 157 -10.05 -9.03 2.35
CA ARG A 157 -11.41 -9.01 2.90
C ARG A 157 -11.43 -8.69 4.40
N GLU A 158 -10.61 -9.40 5.19
CA GLU A 158 -10.55 -9.20 6.64
C GLU A 158 -10.17 -7.75 7.00
N TYR A 159 -9.21 -7.15 6.28
CA TYR A 159 -8.84 -5.76 6.53
C TYR A 159 -9.91 -4.77 6.08
N ALA A 160 -10.64 -5.06 5.01
CA ALA A 160 -11.79 -4.24 4.61
C ALA A 160 -12.89 -4.27 5.68
N GLU A 161 -13.24 -5.45 6.21
CA GLU A 161 -14.23 -5.63 7.27
C GLU A 161 -13.78 -4.97 8.58
N LYS A 162 -12.54 -5.22 9.02
CA LYS A 162 -11.95 -4.60 10.21
C LYS A 162 -11.91 -3.08 10.10
N GLY A 163 -11.51 -2.54 8.94
CA GLY A 163 -11.48 -1.09 8.71
C GLY A 163 -12.85 -0.45 8.90
N GLN A 164 -13.92 -1.07 8.40
CA GLN A 164 -15.29 -0.57 8.61
C GLN A 164 -15.72 -0.68 10.08
N LEU A 165 -15.38 -1.77 10.77
CA LEU A 165 -15.66 -1.93 12.19
C LEU A 165 -14.96 -0.84 13.03
N TYR A 166 -13.65 -0.65 12.84
CA TYR A 166 -12.89 0.41 13.54
C TYR A 166 -13.46 1.80 13.25
N LYS A 167 -13.84 2.05 12.00
CA LYS A 167 -14.48 3.31 11.61
C LYS A 167 -15.80 3.54 12.34
N SER A 168 -16.61 2.50 12.53
CA SER A 168 -17.91 2.61 13.21
C SER A 168 -17.81 2.93 14.70
N ILE A 169 -16.68 2.59 15.35
CA ILE A 169 -16.42 2.86 16.77
C ILE A 169 -15.57 4.11 16.99
N GLN A 170 -14.98 4.67 15.94
CA GLN A 170 -14.21 5.91 16.00
C GLN A 170 -15.17 7.09 16.18
N LYS A 171 -15.04 7.81 17.30
CA LYS A 171 -15.87 8.97 17.66
C LYS A 171 -15.35 10.27 17.06
#